data_63ad8cdb38b2867b6bd36bf3a1deef43
#
_entry.id   63ad8cdb38b2867b6bd36bf3a1deef43
#
_cell.length_a   1.000
_cell.length_b   1.000
_cell.length_c   1.000
_cell.angle_alpha   90.00
_cell.angle_beta   90.00
_cell.angle_gamma   90.00
#
_symmetry.space_group_name_H-M   'P 1'
#
loop_
_entity.id
_entity.type
_entity.pdbx_description
1 polymer ?
#
loop_
_entity_poly.entity_id
_entity_poly.type
_entity_poly.pdbx_seq_one_letter_code
_entity_poly.pdbx_strand_id
1 'polypeptide(L)'
;MNTLQIGFPKMGFREITTRFLLHNPNHHLPCSSSMVVSISSSGFSGKSTIVCGLRSGPRKSLWRSRVLSSEAIQAVHSLKLARNSDKLDEVFSNRLSRLLKEDLIATFTELQRQNELELSLKVFGFVRKEPWYKPDLSLYSDLIYMFGKNKLIETAEELFLEIQREGLKPNTRTYTEMIGAFIQVNMVEKAMGLYASMKESGCAPDKLTLTILIRNLEKAGEEELASAVKKDCEEYVENPEEFLIEVAKNYPKRRVIELV
;
A
#
# COMPACT_ATOMS: atom_id res chain seq x y z
N MET A 1 22.01 27.35 17.31
CA MET A 1 21.70 26.64 16.05
C MET A 1 22.37 25.26 16.13
N ASN A 2 21.71 24.30 16.75
CA ASN A 2 22.22 22.94 16.89
C ASN A 2 21.38 22.04 15.97
N THR A 3 21.94 21.70 14.81
CA THR A 3 21.39 20.69 13.89
C THR A 3 21.64 19.33 14.53
N LEU A 4 20.60 18.68 15.00
CA LEU A 4 20.64 17.28 15.40
C LEU A 4 20.82 16.43 14.14
N GLN A 5 22.06 16.06 13.83
CA GLN A 5 22.36 15.00 12.87
C GLN A 5 21.99 13.66 13.50
N ILE A 6 20.85 13.12 13.16
CA ILE A 6 20.50 11.73 13.43
C ILE A 6 21.29 10.87 12.46
N GLY A 7 22.43 10.34 12.91
CA GLY A 7 23.27 9.43 12.14
C GLY A 7 22.63 8.05 12.06
N PHE A 8 22.09 7.70 10.88
CA PHE A 8 21.69 6.34 10.57
C PHE A 8 22.80 5.60 9.82
N PRO A 9 23.02 4.30 10.07
CA PRO A 9 24.04 3.53 9.37
C PRO A 9 23.67 3.38 7.89
N LYS A 10 24.67 3.56 7.02
CA LYS A 10 24.58 3.36 5.57
C LYS A 10 24.38 1.86 5.27
N MET A 11 23.14 1.39 5.20
CA MET A 11 22.85 0.08 4.65
C MET A 11 22.44 0.18 3.18
N GLY A 12 23.18 -0.49 2.31
CA GLY A 12 22.87 -0.50 0.87
C GLY A 12 21.72 -1.45 0.53
N PHE A 13 21.06 -1.18 -0.58
CA PHE A 13 19.89 -1.91 -1.11
C PHE A 13 20.10 -3.45 -1.23
N ARG A 14 21.34 -3.95 -1.19
CA ARG A 14 21.66 -5.39 -1.21
C ARG A 14 21.33 -6.13 0.09
N GLU A 15 21.30 -5.43 1.24
CA GLU A 15 21.04 -6.06 2.54
C GLU A 15 19.54 -6.20 2.85
N ILE A 16 18.68 -5.40 2.22
CA ILE A 16 17.22 -5.45 2.42
C ILE A 16 16.66 -6.82 2.01
N THR A 17 17.17 -7.38 0.91
CA THR A 17 16.72 -8.68 0.37
C THR A 17 17.10 -9.85 1.27
N THR A 18 18.22 -9.74 2.00
CA THR A 18 18.74 -10.83 2.83
C THR A 18 18.04 -10.91 4.19
N ARG A 19 17.60 -9.81 4.76
CA ARG A 19 16.87 -9.76 6.05
C ARG A 19 15.45 -10.31 5.96
N PHE A 20 14.79 -10.20 4.78
CA PHE A 20 13.44 -10.74 4.56
C PHE A 20 13.36 -12.27 4.67
N LEU A 21 14.46 -12.98 4.43
CA LEU A 21 14.48 -14.44 4.44
C LEU A 21 14.56 -15.07 5.85
N LEU A 22 14.85 -14.28 6.90
CA LEU A 22 15.12 -14.79 8.24
C LEU A 22 13.97 -14.60 9.26
N HIS A 23 12.86 -13.94 8.91
CA HIS A 23 11.81 -13.61 9.88
C HIS A 23 10.38 -13.86 9.37
N ASN A 24 10.07 -15.13 9.04
CA ASN A 24 8.67 -15.53 8.89
C ASN A 24 8.42 -16.91 9.51
N PRO A 25 8.05 -16.97 10.80
CA PRO A 25 7.49 -18.19 11.39
C PRO A 25 5.98 -18.22 11.14
N ASN A 26 5.54 -19.17 10.31
CA ASN A 26 4.24 -19.83 10.33
C ASN A 26 2.97 -19.02 10.51
N HIS A 27 2.29 -18.75 9.40
CA HIS A 27 0.83 -18.70 9.40
C HIS A 27 0.27 -19.77 8.45
N HIS A 28 -0.02 -20.94 9.04
CA HIS A 28 -0.92 -21.92 8.45
C HIS A 28 -2.33 -21.33 8.45
N LEU A 29 -2.88 -21.05 7.28
CA LEU A 29 -4.31 -20.87 7.09
C LEU A 29 -4.93 -22.24 6.82
N PRO A 30 -6.06 -22.58 7.48
CA PRO A 30 -6.71 -23.86 7.24
C PRO A 30 -7.37 -23.90 5.87
N CYS A 31 -7.08 -24.95 5.16
CA CYS A 31 -7.71 -25.36 3.92
C CYS A 31 -9.21 -25.64 4.19
N SER A 32 -10.11 -24.85 3.61
CA SER A 32 -11.54 -25.11 3.68
C SER A 32 -11.91 -26.28 2.79
N SER A 33 -12.54 -27.25 3.43
CA SER A 33 -13.07 -28.50 2.90
C SER A 33 -13.91 -28.31 1.64
N SER A 34 -13.59 -29.05 0.58
CA SER A 34 -14.47 -29.28 -0.55
C SER A 34 -15.64 -30.17 -0.10
N MET A 35 -16.84 -29.61 -0.12
CA MET A 35 -18.07 -30.41 -0.02
C MET A 35 -18.26 -31.23 -1.29
N VAL A 36 -18.13 -32.53 -1.16
CA VAL A 36 -18.59 -33.51 -2.17
C VAL A 36 -20.07 -33.66 -1.99
N VAL A 37 -20.86 -33.14 -2.94
CA VAL A 37 -22.30 -33.42 -3.01
C VAL A 37 -22.51 -34.69 -3.82
N SER A 38 -22.87 -35.76 -3.12
CA SER A 38 -23.33 -37.01 -3.75
C SER A 38 -24.73 -36.82 -4.30
N ILE A 39 -24.90 -36.87 -5.63
CA ILE A 39 -26.20 -36.87 -6.28
C ILE A 39 -26.59 -38.32 -6.50
N SER A 40 -27.57 -38.80 -5.74
CA SER A 40 -28.25 -40.06 -6.01
C SER A 40 -29.29 -39.86 -7.11
N SER A 41 -29.15 -40.62 -8.19
CA SER A 41 -30.04 -40.65 -9.32
C SER A 41 -31.33 -41.42 -9.00
N SER A 42 -32.46 -40.72 -8.97
CA SER A 42 -33.77 -41.29 -9.19
C SER A 42 -34.42 -40.58 -10.35
N GLY A 43 -34.84 -41.39 -11.35
CA GLY A 43 -35.28 -40.89 -12.64
C GLY A 43 -36.61 -40.14 -12.59
N PHE A 44 -36.63 -39.03 -13.32
CA PHE A 44 -37.87 -38.41 -13.81
C PHE A 44 -37.56 -37.78 -15.18
N SER A 45 -38.27 -38.27 -16.21
CA SER A 45 -38.26 -37.71 -17.54
C SER A 45 -38.97 -36.37 -17.56
N GLY A 46 -38.24 -35.28 -17.41
CA GLY A 46 -38.72 -33.94 -17.57
C GLY A 46 -37.76 -33.17 -18.50
N LYS A 47 -38.24 -32.67 -19.63
CA LYS A 47 -37.51 -31.77 -20.52
C LYS A 47 -37.08 -30.53 -19.72
N SER A 48 -35.84 -30.49 -19.25
CA SER A 48 -35.27 -29.31 -18.62
C SER A 48 -34.98 -28.26 -19.67
N THR A 49 -35.85 -27.29 -19.79
CA THR A 49 -35.55 -26.05 -20.52
C THR A 49 -34.50 -25.29 -19.72
N ILE A 50 -33.29 -25.23 -20.24
CA ILE A 50 -32.27 -24.34 -19.67
C ILE A 50 -32.68 -22.90 -19.98
N VAL A 51 -33.35 -22.27 -19.02
CA VAL A 51 -33.62 -20.83 -19.07
C VAL A 51 -32.29 -20.13 -18.77
N CYS A 52 -31.56 -19.72 -19.79
CA CYS A 52 -30.47 -18.74 -19.64
C CYS A 52 -31.10 -17.43 -19.20
N GLY A 53 -31.24 -17.26 -17.88
CA GLY A 53 -31.67 -16.01 -17.29
C GLY A 53 -30.63 -14.93 -17.59
N LEU A 54 -30.83 -14.19 -18.66
CA LEU A 54 -30.19 -12.91 -18.87
C LEU A 54 -30.59 -12.01 -17.71
N ARG A 55 -29.74 -11.93 -16.68
CA ARG A 55 -29.86 -10.90 -15.66
C ARG A 55 -29.63 -9.56 -16.35
N SER A 56 -30.68 -8.91 -16.76
CA SER A 56 -30.73 -7.54 -17.23
C SER A 56 -30.61 -6.55 -16.07
N GLY A 57 -29.53 -6.65 -15.31
CA GLY A 57 -29.13 -5.54 -14.43
C GLY A 57 -28.25 -4.57 -15.23
N PRO A 58 -28.24 -3.26 -14.90
CA PRO A 58 -27.34 -2.33 -15.55
C PRO A 58 -25.92 -2.84 -15.38
N ARG A 59 -25.30 -3.26 -16.48
CA ARG A 59 -23.89 -3.66 -16.51
C ARG A 59 -23.09 -2.44 -16.10
N LYS A 60 -22.52 -2.45 -14.88
CA LYS A 60 -21.51 -1.45 -14.50
C LYS A 60 -20.48 -1.44 -15.61
N SER A 61 -20.25 -0.29 -16.21
CA SER A 61 -19.36 -0.13 -17.34
C SER A 61 -17.98 -0.72 -17.01
N LEU A 62 -17.61 -1.78 -17.74
CA LEU A 62 -16.33 -2.53 -17.61
C LEU A 62 -15.09 -1.69 -18.01
N TRP A 63 -15.27 -0.45 -18.43
CA TRP A 63 -14.18 0.38 -18.96
C TRP A 63 -13.18 0.89 -17.90
N ARG A 64 -13.37 0.57 -16.61
CA ARG A 64 -12.41 0.85 -15.52
C ARG A 64 -11.54 -0.35 -15.12
N SER A 65 -11.73 -1.53 -15.69
CA SER A 65 -10.74 -2.59 -15.54
C SER A 65 -9.54 -2.25 -16.43
N ARG A 66 -8.39 -1.89 -15.84
CA ARG A 66 -7.13 -1.85 -16.58
C ARG A 66 -6.99 -3.21 -17.25
N VAL A 67 -7.11 -3.23 -18.56
CA VAL A 67 -6.82 -4.43 -19.35
C VAL A 67 -5.30 -4.53 -19.35
N LEU A 68 -4.76 -5.45 -18.56
CA LEU A 68 -3.34 -5.80 -18.63
C LEU A 68 -3.06 -6.43 -19.99
N SER A 69 -1.90 -6.11 -20.57
CA SER A 69 -1.42 -6.81 -21.75
C SER A 69 -1.18 -8.30 -21.44
N SER A 70 -1.18 -9.13 -22.48
CA SER A 70 -0.83 -10.55 -22.35
C SER A 70 0.58 -10.74 -21.81
N GLU A 71 1.49 -9.87 -22.20
CA GLU A 71 2.89 -9.83 -21.79
C GLU A 71 3.02 -9.54 -20.29
N ALA A 72 2.32 -8.53 -19.77
CA ALA A 72 2.31 -8.19 -18.36
C ALA A 72 1.69 -9.32 -17.50
N ILE A 73 0.58 -9.93 -17.96
CA ILE A 73 -0.05 -11.08 -17.29
C ILE A 73 0.93 -12.25 -17.18
N GLN A 74 1.59 -12.59 -18.29
CA GLN A 74 2.57 -13.68 -18.31
C GLN A 74 3.80 -13.39 -17.45
N ALA A 75 4.25 -12.11 -17.38
CA ALA A 75 5.35 -11.71 -16.54
C ALA A 75 4.99 -11.86 -15.05
N VAL A 76 3.84 -11.36 -14.61
CA VAL A 76 3.35 -11.54 -13.24
C VAL A 76 3.27 -13.03 -12.88
N HIS A 77 2.67 -13.84 -13.75
CA HIS A 77 2.55 -15.27 -13.51
C HIS A 77 3.92 -15.98 -13.39
N SER A 78 4.86 -15.67 -14.28
CA SER A 78 6.21 -16.24 -14.27
C SER A 78 7.00 -15.85 -13.01
N LEU A 79 6.91 -14.59 -12.60
CA LEU A 79 7.52 -14.10 -11.35
C LEU A 79 6.97 -14.84 -10.13
N LYS A 80 5.65 -15.02 -10.07
CA LYS A 80 5.01 -15.73 -8.94
C LYS A 80 5.40 -17.21 -8.89
N LEU A 81 5.50 -17.87 -10.02
CA LEU A 81 5.96 -19.27 -10.10
C LEU A 81 7.44 -19.41 -9.71
N ALA A 82 8.27 -18.43 -10.07
CA ALA A 82 9.71 -18.44 -9.79
C ALA A 82 10.09 -17.88 -8.41
N ARG A 83 9.13 -17.37 -7.62
CA ARG A 83 9.37 -16.66 -6.35
C ARG A 83 10.41 -17.34 -5.44
N ASN A 84 10.28 -18.65 -5.23
CA ASN A 84 11.08 -19.44 -4.30
C ASN A 84 12.11 -20.33 -4.99
N SER A 85 12.50 -19.99 -6.23
CA SER A 85 13.44 -20.80 -7.01
C SER A 85 14.59 -19.96 -7.55
N ASP A 86 15.73 -20.63 -7.81
CA ASP A 86 16.90 -20.03 -8.45
C ASP A 86 16.60 -19.52 -9.89
N LYS A 87 15.41 -19.85 -10.42
CA LYS A 87 14.94 -19.41 -11.73
C LYS A 87 14.44 -17.97 -11.75
N LEU A 88 14.35 -17.32 -10.61
CA LEU A 88 13.84 -15.95 -10.55
C LEU A 88 14.72 -14.99 -11.39
N ASP A 89 16.04 -15.09 -11.28
CA ASP A 89 16.99 -14.29 -12.06
C ASP A 89 16.89 -14.58 -13.56
N GLU A 90 16.57 -15.83 -13.93
CA GLU A 90 16.29 -16.20 -15.31
C GLU A 90 15.01 -15.51 -15.84
N VAL A 91 13.97 -15.40 -15.01
CA VAL A 91 12.74 -14.66 -15.38
C VAL A 91 13.05 -13.19 -15.59
N PHE A 92 13.87 -12.56 -14.74
CA PHE A 92 14.29 -11.18 -14.92
C PHE A 92 15.06 -10.99 -16.23
N SER A 93 16.06 -11.82 -16.51
CA SER A 93 16.91 -11.70 -17.71
C SER A 93 16.22 -12.06 -19.00
N ASN A 94 15.36 -13.09 -19.01
CA ASN A 94 14.76 -13.61 -20.23
C ASN A 94 13.37 -13.05 -20.54
N ARG A 95 12.64 -12.61 -19.53
CA ARG A 95 11.26 -12.12 -19.70
C ARG A 95 11.11 -10.63 -19.42
N LEU A 96 11.51 -10.15 -18.22
CA LEU A 96 11.31 -8.75 -17.87
C LEU A 96 12.14 -7.80 -18.75
N SER A 97 13.38 -8.19 -19.07
CA SER A 97 14.26 -7.41 -19.95
C SER A 97 13.72 -7.17 -21.36
N ARG A 98 12.72 -7.96 -21.80
CA ARG A 98 12.09 -7.84 -23.11
C ARG A 98 10.76 -7.11 -23.10
N LEU A 99 10.26 -6.75 -21.90
CA LEU A 99 9.02 -6.01 -21.79
C LEU A 99 9.19 -4.56 -22.24
N LEU A 100 8.16 -4.04 -22.86
CA LEU A 100 8.05 -2.60 -23.08
C LEU A 100 7.88 -1.88 -21.75
N LYS A 101 8.23 -0.59 -21.70
CA LYS A 101 8.11 0.24 -20.51
C LYS A 101 6.72 0.15 -19.87
N GLU A 102 5.69 0.26 -20.70
CA GLU A 102 4.29 0.23 -20.26
C GLU A 102 3.93 -1.11 -19.59
N ASP A 103 4.37 -2.22 -20.19
CA ASP A 103 4.12 -3.56 -19.66
C ASP A 103 4.91 -3.85 -18.38
N LEU A 104 6.13 -3.32 -18.28
CA LEU A 104 6.95 -3.44 -17.09
C LEU A 104 6.33 -2.67 -15.92
N ILE A 105 5.86 -1.43 -16.15
CA ILE A 105 5.14 -0.64 -15.14
C ILE A 105 3.79 -1.29 -14.80
N ALA A 106 3.07 -1.84 -15.78
CA ALA A 106 1.83 -2.57 -15.54
C ALA A 106 2.06 -3.83 -14.68
N THR A 107 3.15 -4.59 -14.96
CA THR A 107 3.58 -5.73 -14.16
C THR A 107 3.87 -5.33 -12.72
N PHE A 108 4.62 -4.26 -12.52
CA PHE A 108 4.93 -3.71 -11.20
C PHE A 108 3.66 -3.32 -10.44
N THR A 109 2.78 -2.55 -11.07
CA THR A 109 1.51 -2.10 -10.48
C THR A 109 0.59 -3.28 -10.11
N GLU A 110 0.56 -4.32 -10.95
CA GLU A 110 -0.25 -5.51 -10.68
C GLU A 110 0.29 -6.33 -9.51
N LEU A 111 1.61 -6.44 -9.36
CA LEU A 111 2.22 -7.09 -8.20
C LEU A 111 1.90 -6.33 -6.90
N GLN A 112 1.91 -4.99 -6.93
CA GLN A 112 1.49 -4.16 -5.80
C GLN A 112 0.02 -4.41 -5.46
N ARG A 113 -0.86 -4.43 -6.47
CA ARG A 113 -2.29 -4.70 -6.30
C ARG A 113 -2.55 -6.07 -5.68
N GLN A 114 -1.74 -7.07 -6.04
CA GLN A 114 -1.79 -8.42 -5.46
C GLN A 114 -1.06 -8.54 -4.12
N ASN A 115 -0.52 -7.44 -3.60
CA ASN A 115 0.24 -7.39 -2.35
C ASN A 115 1.46 -8.33 -2.33
N GLU A 116 2.12 -8.48 -3.48
CA GLU A 116 3.33 -9.28 -3.66
C GLU A 116 4.57 -8.45 -3.28
N LEU A 117 4.81 -8.29 -1.97
CA LEU A 117 5.78 -7.35 -1.40
C LEU A 117 7.20 -7.53 -1.95
N GLU A 118 7.75 -8.74 -1.81
CA GLU A 118 9.12 -9.05 -2.23
C GLU A 118 9.32 -8.90 -3.75
N LEU A 119 8.36 -9.43 -4.53
CA LEU A 119 8.42 -9.32 -5.98
C LEU A 119 8.29 -7.88 -6.44
N SER A 120 7.42 -7.08 -5.82
CA SER A 120 7.29 -5.65 -6.12
C SER A 120 8.60 -4.91 -5.89
N LEU A 121 9.28 -5.17 -4.77
CA LEU A 121 10.57 -4.53 -4.48
C LEU A 121 11.66 -4.94 -5.46
N LYS A 122 11.73 -6.24 -5.82
CA LYS A 122 12.69 -6.73 -6.82
C LYS A 122 12.43 -6.15 -8.21
N VAL A 123 11.17 -6.08 -8.63
CA VAL A 123 10.79 -5.48 -9.92
C VAL A 123 11.07 -3.97 -9.91
N PHE A 124 10.83 -3.26 -8.82
CA PHE A 124 11.20 -1.86 -8.69
C PHE A 124 12.71 -1.66 -8.81
N GLY A 125 13.51 -2.49 -8.14
CA GLY A 125 14.97 -2.49 -8.28
C GLY A 125 15.46 -2.78 -9.70
N PHE A 126 14.71 -3.56 -10.47
CA PHE A 126 14.97 -3.80 -11.88
C PHE A 126 14.61 -2.56 -12.73
N VAL A 127 13.42 -2.00 -12.53
CA VAL A 127 12.93 -0.78 -13.22
C VAL A 127 13.91 0.38 -13.06
N ARG A 128 14.48 0.57 -11.87
CA ARG A 128 15.45 1.63 -11.60
C ARG A 128 16.75 1.51 -12.40
N LYS A 129 17.08 0.33 -12.92
CA LYS A 129 18.28 0.11 -13.74
C LYS A 129 18.04 0.33 -15.23
N GLU A 130 16.78 0.48 -15.62
CA GLU A 130 16.42 0.66 -17.02
C GLU A 130 16.86 2.04 -17.54
N PRO A 131 17.42 2.14 -18.78
CA PRO A 131 17.93 3.40 -19.34
C PRO A 131 16.86 4.50 -19.47
N TRP A 132 15.59 4.13 -19.57
CA TRP A 132 14.47 5.06 -19.70
C TRP A 132 13.92 5.51 -18.32
N TYR A 133 14.37 4.88 -17.23
CA TYR A 133 13.89 5.23 -15.90
C TYR A 133 14.29 6.67 -15.55
N LYS A 134 13.33 7.39 -15.04
CA LYS A 134 13.52 8.66 -14.35
C LYS A 134 12.93 8.54 -12.96
N PRO A 135 13.59 9.05 -11.93
CA PRO A 135 13.06 9.04 -10.58
C PRO A 135 11.61 9.56 -10.54
N ASP A 136 10.70 8.73 -10.07
CA ASP A 136 9.27 9.02 -10.03
C ASP A 136 8.73 8.85 -8.61
N LEU A 137 8.35 9.97 -8.02
CA LEU A 137 7.83 10.04 -6.66
C LEU A 137 6.55 9.20 -6.47
N SER A 138 5.77 9.02 -7.54
CA SER A 138 4.55 8.21 -7.50
C SER A 138 4.85 6.75 -7.19
N LEU A 139 5.87 6.17 -7.84
CA LEU A 139 6.27 4.78 -7.61
C LEU A 139 6.75 4.54 -6.17
N TYR A 140 7.50 5.51 -5.62
CA TYR A 140 7.92 5.45 -4.21
C TYR A 140 6.74 5.53 -3.26
N SER A 141 5.82 6.47 -3.48
CA SER A 141 4.64 6.64 -2.63
C SER A 141 3.76 5.38 -2.63
N ASP A 142 3.58 4.73 -3.79
CA ASP A 142 2.84 3.48 -3.91
C ASP A 142 3.51 2.33 -3.11
N LEU A 143 4.85 2.26 -3.14
CA LEU A 143 5.60 1.29 -2.35
C LEU A 143 5.51 1.59 -0.85
N ILE A 144 5.71 2.84 -0.44
CA ILE A 144 5.60 3.26 0.97
C ILE A 144 4.21 2.90 1.51
N TYR A 145 3.14 3.20 0.75
CA TYR A 145 1.79 2.80 1.11
C TYR A 145 1.66 1.28 1.29
N MET A 146 2.16 0.52 0.31
CA MET A 146 2.06 -0.94 0.34
C MET A 146 2.82 -1.54 1.53
N PHE A 147 4.06 -1.11 1.79
CA PHE A 147 4.85 -1.59 2.92
C PHE A 147 4.29 -1.12 4.26
N GLY A 148 3.85 0.13 4.36
CA GLY A 148 3.19 0.68 5.53
C GLY A 148 1.93 -0.11 5.89
N LYS A 149 1.05 -0.38 4.92
CA LYS A 149 -0.15 -1.21 5.10
C LYS A 149 0.16 -2.61 5.62
N ASN A 150 1.29 -3.17 5.26
CA ASN A 150 1.75 -4.47 5.74
C ASN A 150 2.62 -4.38 7.02
N LYS A 151 2.71 -3.20 7.65
CA LYS A 151 3.48 -2.94 8.87
C LYS A 151 4.99 -3.16 8.75
N LEU A 152 5.50 -3.11 7.53
CA LEU A 152 6.93 -3.24 7.24
C LEU A 152 7.57 -1.84 7.22
N ILE A 153 7.62 -1.23 8.41
CA ILE A 153 7.97 0.18 8.58
C ILE A 153 9.42 0.46 8.22
N GLU A 154 10.34 -0.43 8.57
CA GLU A 154 11.77 -0.28 8.25
C GLU A 154 11.97 -0.10 6.73
N THR A 155 11.32 -0.95 5.93
CA THR A 155 11.40 -0.84 4.46
C THR A 155 10.73 0.44 3.94
N ALA A 156 9.61 0.86 4.54
CA ALA A 156 8.95 2.12 4.17
C ALA A 156 9.83 3.34 4.50
N GLU A 157 10.49 3.36 5.66
CA GLU A 157 11.47 4.40 6.04
C GLU A 157 12.65 4.44 5.07
N GLU A 158 13.20 3.29 4.68
CA GLU A 158 14.30 3.21 3.72
C GLU A 158 13.90 3.76 2.35
N LEU A 159 12.72 3.44 1.85
CA LEU A 159 12.18 3.99 0.60
C LEU A 159 11.97 5.51 0.69
N PHE A 160 11.51 6.01 1.84
CA PHE A 160 11.35 7.44 2.07
C PHE A 160 12.71 8.18 2.06
N LEU A 161 13.75 7.59 2.65
CA LEU A 161 15.11 8.13 2.58
C LEU A 161 15.71 8.06 1.17
N GLU A 162 15.37 7.02 0.42
CA GLU A 162 15.84 6.84 -0.95
C GLU A 162 15.34 7.96 -1.89
N ILE A 163 14.12 8.48 -1.66
CA ILE A 163 13.58 9.64 -2.39
C ILE A 163 14.56 10.81 -2.32
N GLN A 164 15.10 11.09 -1.13
CA GLN A 164 16.05 12.18 -0.93
C GLN A 164 17.40 11.89 -1.60
N ARG A 165 17.86 10.63 -1.60
CA ARG A 165 19.09 10.22 -2.27
C ARG A 165 19.01 10.36 -3.78
N GLU A 166 17.83 10.18 -4.36
CA GLU A 166 17.57 10.42 -5.79
C GLU A 166 17.36 11.92 -6.11
N GLY A 167 17.50 12.80 -5.13
CA GLY A 167 17.34 14.24 -5.31
C GLY A 167 15.88 14.69 -5.47
N LEU A 168 14.92 13.82 -5.16
CA LEU A 168 13.51 14.15 -5.17
C LEU A 168 13.11 14.81 -3.84
N LYS A 169 12.12 15.70 -3.91
CA LYS A 169 11.48 16.26 -2.71
C LYS A 169 10.17 15.52 -2.45
N PRO A 170 9.97 14.97 -1.24
CA PRO A 170 8.69 14.37 -0.87
C PRO A 170 7.55 15.39 -1.05
N ASN A 171 6.42 14.95 -1.56
CA ASN A 171 5.21 15.75 -1.69
C ASN A 171 4.19 15.38 -0.60
N THR A 172 3.06 16.09 -0.55
CA THR A 172 1.97 15.85 0.40
C THR A 172 1.60 14.37 0.47
N ARG A 173 1.41 13.71 -0.69
CA ARG A 173 1.06 12.28 -0.73
C ARG A 173 2.12 11.39 -0.08
N THR A 174 3.42 11.62 -0.38
CA THR A 174 4.51 10.83 0.18
C THR A 174 4.57 10.95 1.71
N TYR A 175 4.41 12.19 2.23
CA TYR A 175 4.33 12.42 3.66
C TYR A 175 3.11 11.72 4.27
N THR A 176 1.93 11.85 3.66
CA THR A 176 0.68 11.23 4.13
C THR A 176 0.80 9.71 4.24
N GLU A 177 1.36 9.05 3.22
CA GLU A 177 1.53 7.60 3.22
C GLU A 177 2.51 7.15 4.32
N MET A 178 3.59 7.89 4.55
CA MET A 178 4.56 7.56 5.59
C MET A 178 4.01 7.85 7.00
N ILE A 179 3.30 8.97 7.20
CA ILE A 179 2.58 9.26 8.44
C ILE A 179 1.57 8.15 8.75
N GLY A 180 0.79 7.74 7.73
CA GLY A 180 -0.16 6.64 7.85
C GLY A 180 0.51 5.32 8.25
N ALA A 181 1.69 5.04 7.70
CA ALA A 181 2.48 3.86 8.03
C ALA A 181 2.91 3.86 9.51
N PHE A 182 3.45 4.97 10.02
CA PHE A 182 3.82 5.10 11.44
C PHE A 182 2.61 4.95 12.37
N ILE A 183 1.51 5.61 12.05
CA ILE A 183 0.27 5.53 12.82
C ILE A 183 -0.24 4.09 12.88
N GLN A 184 -0.15 3.33 11.80
CA GLN A 184 -0.64 1.95 11.75
C GLN A 184 0.10 1.01 12.70
N VAL A 185 1.35 1.32 13.05
CA VAL A 185 2.16 0.57 14.03
C VAL A 185 2.25 1.28 15.38
N ASN A 186 1.42 2.29 15.60
CA ASN A 186 1.34 3.06 16.85
C ASN A 186 2.64 3.82 17.19
N MET A 187 3.42 4.21 16.19
CA MET A 187 4.60 5.09 16.34
C MET A 187 4.19 6.56 16.26
N VAL A 188 3.37 7.00 17.22
CA VAL A 188 2.76 8.34 17.23
C VAL A 188 3.82 9.45 17.20
N GLU A 189 4.87 9.35 17.99
CA GLU A 189 5.95 10.35 18.05
C GLU A 189 6.63 10.54 16.68
N LYS A 190 6.93 9.45 15.97
CA LYS A 190 7.52 9.52 14.62
C LYS A 190 6.54 10.13 13.63
N ALA A 191 5.25 9.78 13.71
CA ALA A 191 4.22 10.33 12.85
C ALA A 191 4.10 11.85 13.04
N MET A 192 4.08 12.34 14.30
CA MET A 192 4.02 13.76 14.59
C MET A 192 5.29 14.51 14.21
N GLY A 193 6.48 13.91 14.42
CA GLY A 193 7.75 14.45 13.94
C GLY A 193 7.78 14.61 12.42
N LEU A 194 7.27 13.63 11.70
CA LEU A 194 7.18 13.69 10.23
C LEU A 194 6.14 14.71 9.76
N TYR A 195 5.03 14.85 10.48
CA TYR A 195 4.02 15.88 10.24
C TYR A 195 4.59 17.30 10.42
N ALA A 196 5.40 17.51 11.45
CA ALA A 196 6.12 18.78 11.65
C ALA A 196 7.07 19.05 10.47
N SER A 197 7.88 18.05 10.06
CA SER A 197 8.80 18.15 8.94
C SER A 197 8.08 18.43 7.60
N MET A 198 6.89 17.90 7.41
CA MET A 198 6.03 18.20 6.26
C MET A 198 5.69 19.69 6.19
N LYS A 199 5.25 20.28 7.30
CA LYS A 199 4.95 21.71 7.39
C LYS A 199 6.20 22.58 7.19
N GLU A 200 7.30 22.23 7.81
CA GLU A 200 8.60 22.94 7.67
C GLU A 200 9.13 22.90 6.22
N SER A 201 8.89 21.82 5.49
CA SER A 201 9.27 21.70 4.08
C SER A 201 8.38 22.51 3.12
N GLY A 202 7.33 23.15 3.63
CA GLY A 202 6.35 23.90 2.85
C GLY A 202 5.30 23.01 2.16
N CYS A 203 5.23 21.72 2.53
CA CYS A 203 4.18 20.82 2.07
C CYS A 203 2.93 20.98 2.94
N ALA A 204 1.88 21.61 2.42
CA ALA A 204 0.62 21.76 3.14
C ALA A 204 -0.05 20.37 3.36
N PRO A 205 -0.49 20.07 4.60
CA PRO A 205 -1.30 18.89 4.87
C PRO A 205 -2.65 18.97 4.14
N ASP A 206 -3.07 17.86 3.56
CA ASP A 206 -4.39 17.77 2.95
C ASP A 206 -5.44 17.19 3.92
N LYS A 207 -6.71 17.21 3.51
CA LYS A 207 -7.81 16.67 4.31
C LYS A 207 -7.59 15.21 4.71
N LEU A 208 -6.90 14.42 3.87
CA LEU A 208 -6.60 13.02 4.16
C LEU A 208 -5.58 12.90 5.29
N THR A 209 -4.49 13.66 5.22
CA THR A 209 -3.46 13.71 6.28
C THR A 209 -4.06 14.09 7.62
N LEU A 210 -4.84 15.17 7.65
CA LEU A 210 -5.51 15.65 8.86
C LEU A 210 -6.50 14.60 9.40
N THR A 211 -7.29 13.97 8.53
CA THR A 211 -8.23 12.91 8.93
C THR A 211 -7.50 11.72 9.56
N ILE A 212 -6.40 11.26 8.94
CA ILE A 212 -5.61 10.13 9.45
C ILE A 212 -5.07 10.47 10.86
N LEU A 213 -4.49 11.65 11.03
CA LEU A 213 -3.92 12.08 12.31
C LEU A 213 -5.00 12.21 13.37
N ILE A 214 -6.02 13.05 13.16
CA ILE A 214 -7.07 13.31 14.15
C ILE A 214 -7.69 12.01 14.65
N ARG A 215 -8.09 11.14 13.74
CA ARG A 215 -8.80 9.90 14.09
C ARG A 215 -7.96 8.91 14.85
N ASN A 216 -6.70 8.78 14.48
CA ASN A 216 -5.84 7.80 15.12
C ASN A 216 -5.28 8.31 16.43
N LEU A 217 -5.02 9.62 16.57
CA LEU A 217 -4.64 10.24 17.83
C LEU A 217 -5.79 10.15 18.85
N GLU A 218 -7.02 10.46 18.47
CA GLU A 218 -8.21 10.27 19.32
C GLU A 218 -8.40 8.81 19.74
N LYS A 219 -8.16 7.87 18.82
CA LYS A 219 -8.25 6.44 19.11
C LYS A 219 -7.14 5.96 20.06
N ALA A 220 -5.95 6.56 19.97
CA ALA A 220 -4.82 6.27 20.84
C ALA A 220 -4.97 6.92 22.24
N GLY A 221 -5.92 7.86 22.40
CA GLY A 221 -6.09 8.64 23.63
C GLY A 221 -5.18 9.86 23.73
N GLU A 222 -4.49 10.21 22.63
CA GLU A 222 -3.59 11.37 22.55
C GLU A 222 -4.38 12.65 22.27
N GLU A 223 -5.21 13.08 23.26
CA GLU A 223 -6.16 14.19 23.08
C GLU A 223 -5.47 15.54 22.85
N GLU A 224 -4.31 15.78 23.49
CA GLU A 224 -3.55 17.03 23.32
C GLU A 224 -3.03 17.15 21.87
N LEU A 225 -2.44 16.08 21.34
CA LEU A 225 -1.94 16.05 19.97
C LEU A 225 -3.09 16.15 18.96
N ALA A 226 -4.20 15.44 19.20
CA ALA A 226 -5.40 15.54 18.37
C ALA A 226 -5.95 16.97 18.35
N SER A 227 -5.97 17.66 19.49
CA SER A 227 -6.41 19.05 19.60
C SER A 227 -5.49 20.01 18.83
N ALA A 228 -4.18 19.79 18.90
CA ALA A 228 -3.22 20.58 18.11
C ALA A 228 -3.45 20.41 16.59
N VAL A 229 -3.65 19.18 16.11
CA VAL A 229 -3.94 18.91 14.67
C VAL A 229 -5.28 19.50 14.28
N LYS A 230 -6.30 19.46 15.13
CA LYS A 230 -7.61 20.11 14.87
C LYS A 230 -7.47 21.62 14.72
N LYS A 231 -6.60 22.26 15.50
CA LYS A 231 -6.32 23.69 15.35
C LYS A 231 -5.64 24.00 14.04
N ASP A 232 -4.72 23.14 13.58
CA ASP A 232 -4.08 23.29 12.26
C ASP A 232 -5.12 23.25 11.11
N CYS A 233 -6.31 22.62 11.31
CA CYS A 233 -7.36 22.65 10.31
C CYS A 233 -7.85 24.07 9.96
N GLU A 234 -7.74 25.03 10.90
CA GLU A 234 -8.10 26.43 10.67
C GLU A 234 -7.22 27.08 9.57
N GLU A 235 -5.97 26.60 9.45
CA GLU A 235 -5.01 27.11 8.47
C GLU A 235 -5.12 26.40 7.10
N TYR A 236 -5.39 25.08 7.11
CA TYR A 236 -5.26 24.26 5.90
C TYR A 236 -6.58 23.84 5.25
N VAL A 237 -7.72 24.12 5.88
CA VAL A 237 -9.04 23.70 5.37
C VAL A 237 -9.96 24.91 5.27
N GLU A 238 -10.62 25.08 4.11
CA GLU A 238 -11.54 26.22 3.87
C GLU A 238 -12.71 26.30 4.86
N ASN A 239 -13.30 25.13 5.21
CA ASN A 239 -14.41 25.00 6.15
C ASN A 239 -14.05 24.05 7.29
N PRO A 240 -13.25 24.49 8.29
CA PRO A 240 -12.72 23.60 9.33
C PRO A 240 -13.81 22.98 10.20
N GLU A 241 -14.86 23.72 10.56
CA GLU A 241 -15.95 23.20 11.40
C GLU A 241 -16.72 22.07 10.70
N GLU A 242 -17.07 22.28 9.44
CA GLU A 242 -17.79 21.27 8.65
C GLU A 242 -16.91 20.00 8.46
N PHE A 243 -15.63 20.19 8.16
CA PHE A 243 -14.67 19.10 8.05
C PHE A 243 -14.54 18.31 9.35
N LEU A 244 -14.41 18.96 10.50
CA LEU A 244 -14.31 18.29 11.81
C LEU A 244 -15.60 17.52 12.15
N ILE A 245 -16.77 18.06 11.80
CA ILE A 245 -18.05 17.35 11.92
C ILE A 245 -18.06 16.09 11.03
N GLU A 246 -17.57 16.19 9.80
CA GLU A 246 -17.49 15.05 8.88
C GLU A 246 -16.55 13.96 9.42
N VAL A 247 -15.36 14.35 9.89
CA VAL A 247 -14.40 13.42 10.52
C VAL A 247 -15.02 12.71 11.72
N ALA A 248 -15.80 13.40 12.54
CA ALA A 248 -16.46 12.84 13.72
C ALA A 248 -17.66 11.93 13.37
N LYS A 249 -18.44 12.26 12.32
CA LYS A 249 -19.62 11.48 11.89
C LYS A 249 -19.26 10.12 11.31
N ASN A 250 -18.24 10.09 10.47
CA ASN A 250 -17.83 8.86 9.78
C ASN A 250 -17.25 7.81 10.73
N TYR A 251 -16.86 8.22 11.95
CA TYR A 251 -16.29 7.34 12.98
C TYR A 251 -16.73 7.76 14.37
N PRO A 252 -17.95 7.39 14.78
CA PRO A 252 -18.42 7.68 16.13
C PRO A 252 -17.46 7.07 17.14
N LYS A 253 -17.02 7.86 18.13
CA LYS A 253 -16.22 7.39 19.27
C LYS A 253 -16.91 6.13 19.84
N ARG A 254 -16.17 5.02 19.99
CA ARG A 254 -16.69 3.86 20.73
C ARG A 254 -17.12 4.38 22.10
N ARG A 255 -18.42 4.30 22.39
CA ARG A 255 -18.91 4.56 23.75
C ARG A 255 -18.21 3.54 24.65
N VAL A 256 -17.38 4.01 25.54
CA VAL A 256 -16.91 3.22 26.68
C VAL A 256 -18.18 2.96 27.47
N ILE A 257 -18.68 1.72 27.43
CA ILE A 257 -19.72 1.27 28.33
C ILE A 257 -18.99 1.09 29.66
N GLU A 258 -19.07 2.09 30.52
CA GLU A 258 -18.75 1.92 31.91
C GLU A 258 -19.76 0.92 32.47
N LEU A 259 -19.29 -0.29 32.73
CA LEU A 259 -20.03 -1.28 33.50
C LEU A 259 -20.01 -0.78 34.96
N VAL A 260 -21.15 -0.23 35.39
CA VAL A 260 -21.44 0.04 36.79
C VAL A 260 -21.72 -1.28 37.52
#